data_07749e1d4cf446e9f715b49f7b6e24cd
#
_entry.id   07749e1d4cf446e9f715b49f7b6e24cd
#
_cell.length_a   1.000
_cell.length_b   1.000
_cell.length_c   1.000
_cell.angle_alpha   90.00
_cell.angle_beta   90.00
_cell.angle_gamma   90.00
#
_symmetry.space_group_name_H-M   'P 1'
#
loop_
_entity.id
_entity.type
_entity.pdbx_description
1 polymer ?
#
loop_
_entity_poly.entity_id
_entity_poly.type
_entity_poly.pdbx_seq_one_letter_code
_entity_poly.pdbx_strand_id
1 'polypeptide(L)'
;VVIKLGTNDSKDYNWIHGADYGADLQKMVDTLRALPSKPQIYVCSPIPAARIWGISDSVIVNGEIPAIKRVVKKNKLAYIDLHTEFKPTEGLMQRDGIHPTDKGAAQLAKIIAAHIHTQK
;
A
#
# COMPACT_ATOMS: atom_id res chain seq x y z
N VAL A 1 -4.68 -6.58 -11.04
CA VAL A 1 -5.18 -6.17 -9.73
C VAL A 1 -4.13 -5.32 -9.03
N VAL A 2 -4.55 -4.21 -8.45
CA VAL A 2 -3.68 -3.34 -7.64
C VAL A 2 -4.18 -3.38 -6.20
N ILE A 3 -3.29 -3.74 -5.28
CA ILE A 3 -3.60 -3.78 -3.84
C ILE A 3 -2.87 -2.62 -3.16
N LYS A 4 -3.63 -1.78 -2.47
CA LYS A 4 -3.09 -0.66 -1.67
C LYS A 4 -3.85 -0.60 -0.35
N LEU A 5 -3.34 -1.30 0.65
CA LEU A 5 -3.96 -1.42 1.97
C LEU A 5 -2.90 -1.29 3.05
N GLY A 6 -3.27 -0.79 4.23
CA GLY A 6 -2.37 -0.76 5.38
C GLY A 6 -2.47 0.48 6.26
N THR A 7 -2.94 1.62 5.76
CA THR A 7 -2.99 2.86 6.55
C THR A 7 -3.77 2.64 7.85
N ASN A 8 -4.94 2.03 7.79
CA ASN A 8 -5.75 1.76 8.98
C ASN A 8 -5.15 0.69 9.89
N ASP A 9 -4.43 -0.27 9.32
CA ASP A 9 -3.75 -1.31 10.10
C ASP A 9 -2.65 -0.72 11.00
N SER A 10 -2.11 0.44 10.65
CA SER A 10 -1.07 1.11 11.42
C SER A 10 -1.57 1.72 12.73
N LYS A 11 -2.89 1.81 12.93
CA LYS A 11 -3.46 2.33 14.18
C LYS A 11 -3.06 1.43 15.36
N ASP A 12 -2.77 2.04 16.50
CA ASP A 12 -2.30 1.34 17.68
C ASP A 12 -3.14 0.11 18.02
N TYR A 13 -4.46 0.27 18.05
CA TYR A 13 -5.37 -0.82 18.42
C TYR A 13 -5.55 -1.86 17.31
N ASN A 14 -5.13 -1.57 16.09
CA ASN A 14 -5.11 -2.54 14.99
C ASN A 14 -3.75 -3.23 14.89
N TRP A 15 -2.67 -2.51 15.18
CA TRP A 15 -1.32 -3.06 15.03
C TRP A 15 -0.95 -4.07 16.12
N ILE A 16 -1.76 -4.22 17.16
CA ILE A 16 -1.63 -5.35 18.07
C ILE A 16 -1.74 -6.69 17.32
N HIS A 17 -2.38 -6.68 16.16
CA HIS A 17 -2.48 -7.83 15.23
C HIS A 17 -1.46 -7.77 14.10
N GLY A 18 -0.42 -6.95 14.23
CA GLY A 18 0.57 -6.70 13.18
C GLY A 18 1.30 -7.96 12.71
N ALA A 19 1.45 -8.95 13.60
CA ALA A 19 2.05 -10.23 13.22
C ALA A 19 1.25 -10.95 12.12
N ASP A 20 -0.03 -10.69 11.99
CA ASP A 20 -0.91 -11.32 11.00
C ASP A 20 -0.97 -10.54 9.67
N TYR A 21 -0.45 -9.31 9.64
CA TYR A 21 -0.58 -8.45 8.47
C TYR A 21 -0.01 -9.10 7.19
N GLY A 22 1.20 -9.62 7.25
CA GLY A 22 1.83 -10.30 6.11
C GLY A 22 1.10 -11.58 5.72
N ALA A 23 0.65 -12.36 6.70
CA ALA A 23 -0.08 -13.60 6.46
C ALA A 23 -1.44 -13.33 5.80
N ASP A 24 -2.13 -12.27 6.23
CA ASP A 24 -3.40 -11.87 5.64
C ASP A 24 -3.24 -11.37 4.22
N LEU A 25 -2.18 -10.61 3.95
CA LEU A 25 -1.83 -10.19 2.58
C LEU A 25 -1.54 -11.41 1.70
N GLN A 26 -0.81 -12.40 2.23
CA GLN A 26 -0.54 -13.64 1.51
C GLN A 26 -1.83 -14.38 1.14
N LYS A 27 -2.79 -14.47 2.06
CA LYS A 27 -4.09 -15.09 1.79
C LYS A 27 -4.83 -14.37 0.67
N MET A 28 -4.78 -13.04 0.66
CA MET A 28 -5.39 -12.25 -0.41
C MET A 28 -4.73 -12.55 -1.76
N VAL A 29 -3.42 -12.61 -1.82
CA VAL A 29 -2.66 -12.97 -3.02
C VAL A 29 -3.05 -14.38 -3.49
N ASP A 30 -3.12 -15.34 -2.58
CA ASP A 30 -3.49 -16.72 -2.91
C ASP A 30 -4.90 -16.79 -3.52
N THR A 31 -5.84 -16.04 -2.94
CA THR A 31 -7.22 -15.97 -3.44
C THR A 31 -7.27 -15.41 -4.87
N LEU A 32 -6.53 -14.33 -5.11
CA LEU A 32 -6.49 -13.70 -6.45
C LEU A 32 -5.82 -14.61 -7.48
N ARG A 33 -4.76 -15.32 -7.09
CA ARG A 33 -4.04 -16.24 -7.99
C ARG A 33 -4.88 -17.47 -8.36
N ALA A 34 -5.83 -17.84 -7.53
CA ALA A 34 -6.72 -18.96 -7.78
C ALA A 34 -7.81 -18.62 -8.81
N LEU A 35 -8.00 -17.35 -9.16
CA LEU A 35 -9.00 -16.94 -10.13
C LEU A 35 -8.66 -17.46 -11.53
N PRO A 36 -9.68 -17.92 -12.30
CA PRO A 36 -9.46 -18.40 -13.68
C PRO A 36 -8.80 -17.38 -14.60
N SER A 37 -9.05 -16.08 -14.36
CA SER A 37 -8.47 -14.99 -15.15
C SER A 37 -6.97 -14.84 -14.99
N LYS A 38 -6.37 -15.44 -13.95
CA LYS A 38 -4.92 -15.35 -13.67
C LYS A 38 -4.42 -13.90 -13.69
N PRO A 39 -4.98 -13.00 -12.88
CA PRO A 39 -4.61 -11.58 -12.96
C PRO A 39 -3.17 -11.34 -12.55
N GLN A 40 -2.52 -10.36 -13.18
CA GLN A 40 -1.29 -9.80 -12.64
C GLN A 40 -1.62 -9.03 -11.37
N ILE A 41 -0.75 -9.12 -10.37
CA ILE A 41 -0.95 -8.50 -9.07
C ILE A 41 0.17 -7.51 -8.80
N TYR A 42 -0.22 -6.28 -8.51
CA TYR A 42 0.68 -5.18 -8.11
C TYR A 42 0.36 -4.85 -6.66
N VAL A 43 1.36 -4.86 -5.81
CA VAL A 43 1.16 -4.51 -4.39
C VAL A 43 1.85 -3.19 -4.11
N CYS A 44 1.09 -2.22 -3.63
CA CYS A 44 1.59 -0.90 -3.27
C CYS A 44 1.89 -0.82 -1.78
N SER A 45 2.92 -0.06 -1.42
CA SER A 45 3.02 0.42 -0.05
C SER A 45 1.92 1.45 0.22
N PRO A 46 1.51 1.64 1.48
CA PRO A 46 0.72 2.82 1.84
C PRO A 46 1.50 4.10 1.53
N ILE A 47 0.78 5.20 1.35
CA ILE A 47 1.39 6.54 1.20
C ILE A 47 1.85 7.05 2.57
N PRO A 48 2.73 8.07 2.62
CA PRO A 48 3.08 8.71 3.89
C PRO A 48 1.84 9.24 4.62
N ALA A 49 1.80 9.07 5.93
CA ALA A 49 0.62 9.37 6.73
C ALA A 49 0.96 10.33 7.87
N ALA A 50 0.08 11.30 8.11
CA ALA A 50 0.15 12.15 9.30
C ALA A 50 -0.25 11.35 10.54
N ARG A 51 0.21 11.79 11.71
CA ARG A 51 -0.13 11.16 12.98
C ARG A 51 -1.47 11.70 13.49
N ILE A 52 -2.52 11.01 13.14
CA ILE A 52 -3.89 11.35 13.55
C ILE A 52 -4.69 10.06 13.72
N TRP A 53 -5.64 10.04 14.65
CA TRP A 53 -6.52 8.88 14.91
C TRP A 53 -5.77 7.58 15.21
N GLY A 54 -4.57 7.69 15.79
CA GLY A 54 -3.73 6.52 16.08
C GLY A 54 -2.95 5.98 14.88
N ILE A 55 -3.12 6.55 13.69
CA ILE A 55 -2.36 6.16 12.50
C ILE A 55 -0.89 6.50 12.70
N SER A 56 0.01 5.60 12.31
CA SER A 56 1.44 5.73 12.55
C SER A 56 2.25 5.43 11.29
N ASP A 57 2.90 6.47 10.76
CA ASP A 57 3.82 6.31 9.63
C ASP A 57 5.03 5.46 10.01
N SER A 58 5.45 5.52 11.29
CA SER A 58 6.52 4.66 11.80
C SER A 58 6.17 3.17 11.69
N VAL A 59 4.92 2.80 11.99
CA VAL A 59 4.44 1.42 11.82
C VAL A 59 4.40 1.05 10.33
N ILE A 60 3.97 1.98 9.48
CA ILE A 60 3.97 1.74 8.03
C ILE A 60 5.40 1.43 7.54
N VAL A 61 6.36 2.26 7.88
CA VAL A 61 7.75 2.14 7.40
C VAL A 61 8.45 0.92 8.01
N ASN A 62 8.27 0.70 9.30
CA ASN A 62 9.06 -0.32 10.04
C ASN A 62 8.36 -1.68 10.14
N GLY A 63 7.05 -1.74 9.95
CA GLY A 63 6.27 -2.97 10.08
C GLY A 63 5.60 -3.40 8.78
N GLU A 64 4.79 -2.54 8.20
CA GLU A 64 3.98 -2.92 7.02
C GLU A 64 4.80 -3.07 5.76
N ILE A 65 5.63 -2.09 5.42
CA ILE A 65 6.43 -2.13 4.19
C ILE A 65 7.37 -3.34 4.17
N PRO A 66 8.10 -3.66 5.25
CA PRO A 66 8.90 -4.89 5.26
C PRO A 66 8.07 -6.16 5.05
N ALA A 67 6.87 -6.23 5.62
CA ALA A 67 5.96 -7.37 5.43
C ALA A 67 5.49 -7.47 3.97
N ILE A 68 5.11 -6.35 3.37
CA ILE A 68 4.72 -6.28 1.96
C ILE A 68 5.88 -6.77 1.07
N LYS A 69 7.08 -6.29 1.31
CA LYS A 69 8.26 -6.68 0.52
C LYS A 69 8.54 -8.17 0.59
N ARG A 70 8.35 -8.78 1.77
CA ARG A 70 8.50 -10.23 1.93
C ARG A 70 7.48 -11.01 1.09
N VAL A 71 6.22 -10.60 1.14
CA VAL A 71 5.15 -11.24 0.35
C VAL A 71 5.40 -11.07 -1.15
N VAL A 72 5.76 -9.88 -1.57
CA VAL A 72 6.08 -9.57 -2.97
C VAL A 72 7.22 -10.43 -3.47
N LYS A 73 8.30 -10.51 -2.72
CA LYS A 73 9.48 -11.31 -3.09
C LYS A 73 9.16 -12.80 -3.16
N LYS A 74 8.49 -13.32 -2.14
CA LYS A 74 8.10 -14.74 -2.07
C LYS A 74 7.23 -15.15 -3.26
N ASN A 75 6.34 -14.29 -3.68
CA ASN A 75 5.34 -14.58 -4.72
C ASN A 75 5.73 -14.04 -6.09
N LYS A 76 6.89 -13.40 -6.22
CA LYS A 76 7.37 -12.80 -7.47
C LYS A 76 6.36 -11.82 -8.07
N LEU A 77 5.83 -10.94 -7.23
CA LEU A 77 4.87 -9.91 -7.61
C LEU A 77 5.58 -8.60 -7.93
N ALA A 78 4.86 -7.68 -8.57
CA ALA A 78 5.33 -6.32 -8.76
C ALA A 78 5.06 -5.50 -7.49
N TYR A 79 6.03 -4.71 -7.07
CA TYR A 79 5.92 -3.82 -5.92
C TYR A 79 5.95 -2.36 -6.40
N ILE A 80 5.01 -1.56 -5.91
CA ILE A 80 4.94 -0.13 -6.20
C ILE A 80 5.17 0.64 -4.89
N ASP A 81 6.30 1.33 -4.80
CA ASP A 81 6.70 2.06 -3.60
C ASP A 81 6.04 3.45 -3.57
N LEU A 82 4.75 3.49 -3.30
CA LEU A 82 4.02 4.76 -3.20
C LEU A 82 4.51 5.62 -2.03
N HIS A 83 5.02 5.00 -0.97
CA HIS A 83 5.53 5.75 0.19
C HIS A 83 6.68 6.67 -0.22
N THR A 84 7.55 6.23 -1.11
CA THR A 84 8.68 7.01 -1.61
C THR A 84 8.30 7.88 -2.81
N GLU A 85 7.55 7.34 -3.75
CA GLU A 85 7.28 8.03 -5.02
C GLU A 85 6.20 9.10 -4.92
N PHE A 86 5.23 8.93 -4.01
CA PHE A 86 4.20 9.94 -3.79
C PHE A 86 4.66 10.93 -2.72
N LYS A 87 4.89 12.17 -3.11
CA LYS A 87 5.27 13.24 -2.18
C LYS A 87 4.00 14.00 -1.77
N PRO A 88 3.57 13.91 -0.51
CA PRO A 88 2.36 14.57 -0.04
C PRO A 88 2.58 16.07 0.15
N THR A 89 2.79 16.78 -0.96
CA THR A 89 2.99 18.23 -0.97
C THR A 89 1.65 18.97 -0.91
N GLU A 90 1.72 20.29 -0.74
CA GLU A 90 0.55 21.14 -0.65
C GLU A 90 -0.42 20.91 -1.80
N GLY A 91 -1.70 20.81 -1.47
CA GLY A 91 -2.77 20.58 -2.45
C GLY A 91 -3.02 19.12 -2.80
N LEU A 92 -2.13 18.20 -2.42
CA LEU A 92 -2.28 16.77 -2.73
C LEU A 92 -2.96 15.98 -1.61
N MET A 93 -2.99 16.50 -0.39
CA MET A 93 -3.59 15.84 0.77
C MET A 93 -4.66 16.73 1.38
N GLN A 94 -5.71 16.10 1.92
CA GLN A 94 -6.69 16.78 2.74
C GLN A 94 -6.02 17.23 4.05
N ARG A 95 -6.74 18.05 4.84
CA ARG A 95 -6.21 18.60 6.10
C ARG A 95 -5.80 17.53 7.11
N ASP A 96 -6.44 16.36 7.06
CA ASP A 96 -6.10 15.25 7.96
C ASP A 96 -4.70 14.66 7.69
N GLY A 97 -4.11 14.91 6.52
CA GLY A 97 -2.82 14.34 6.14
C GLY A 97 -2.88 12.83 5.88
N ILE A 98 -4.07 12.28 5.73
CA ILE A 98 -4.32 10.84 5.52
C ILE A 98 -4.95 10.59 4.16
N HIS A 99 -5.97 11.38 3.80
CA HIS A 99 -6.73 11.19 2.58
C HIS A 99 -6.23 12.14 1.49
N PRO A 100 -5.91 11.64 0.30
CA PRO A 100 -5.58 12.50 -0.84
C PRO A 100 -6.76 13.38 -1.25
N THR A 101 -6.44 14.56 -1.79
CA THR A 101 -7.38 15.36 -2.54
C THR A 101 -7.60 14.73 -3.92
N ASP A 102 -8.52 15.30 -4.73
CA ASP A 102 -8.69 14.86 -6.13
C ASP A 102 -7.37 14.98 -6.91
N LYS A 103 -6.60 16.04 -6.68
CA LYS A 103 -5.26 16.21 -7.28
C LYS A 103 -4.30 15.13 -6.81
N GLY A 104 -4.31 14.82 -5.51
CA GLY A 104 -3.49 13.75 -4.94
C GLY A 104 -3.85 12.39 -5.52
N ALA A 105 -5.14 12.09 -5.64
CA ALA A 105 -5.61 10.85 -6.24
C ALA A 105 -5.18 10.74 -7.71
N ALA A 106 -5.25 11.84 -8.47
CA ALA A 106 -4.79 11.87 -9.85
C ALA A 106 -3.28 11.60 -9.96
N GLN A 107 -2.50 12.18 -9.04
CA GLN A 107 -1.06 11.94 -9.00
C GLN A 107 -0.74 10.48 -8.68
N LEU A 108 -1.43 9.88 -7.71
CA LEU A 108 -1.30 8.46 -7.39
C LEU A 108 -1.64 7.58 -8.59
N ALA A 109 -2.71 7.91 -9.30
CA ALA A 109 -3.11 7.16 -10.49
C ALA A 109 -2.03 7.20 -11.57
N LYS A 110 -1.37 8.34 -11.78
CA LYS A 110 -0.26 8.48 -12.73
C LYS A 110 0.92 7.59 -12.35
N ILE A 111 1.29 7.59 -11.07
CA ILE A 111 2.41 6.77 -10.57
C ILE A 111 2.10 5.29 -10.80
N ILE A 112 0.92 4.85 -10.40
CA ILE A 112 0.50 3.45 -10.55
C ILE A 112 0.44 3.05 -12.02
N ALA A 113 -0.16 3.88 -12.86
CA ALA A 113 -0.28 3.61 -14.29
C ALA A 113 1.10 3.45 -14.95
N ALA A 114 2.07 4.27 -14.58
CA ALA A 114 3.42 4.17 -15.11
C ALA A 114 4.06 2.82 -14.79
N HIS A 115 3.87 2.30 -13.57
CA HIS A 115 4.35 0.99 -13.17
C HIS A 115 3.67 -0.14 -13.96
N ILE A 116 2.36 -0.06 -14.15
CA ILE A 116 1.61 -1.06 -14.90
C ILE A 116 2.08 -1.12 -16.36
N HIS A 117 2.28 0.02 -16.99
CA HIS A 117 2.77 0.08 -18.37
C HIS A 117 4.19 -0.46 -18.51
N THR A 118 5.05 -0.20 -17.53
CA THR A 118 6.44 -0.67 -17.54
C THR A 118 6.55 -2.19 -17.37
N GLN A 119 5.61 -2.81 -16.66
CA GLN A 119 5.63 -4.24 -16.34
C GLN A 119 5.04 -5.14 -17.45
N LYS A 120 4.60 -4.57 -18.53
CA LYS A 120 4.07 -5.36 -19.67
C LYS A 120 5.15 -6.15 -20.39
#